data_87b40c30d2e8f5a3ed4eeec3f931fef9
#
_entry.id   87b40c30d2e8f5a3ed4eeec3f931fef9
#
_cell.length_a   1.000
_cell.length_b   1.000
_cell.length_c   1.000
_cell.angle_alpha   90.00
_cell.angle_beta   90.00
_cell.angle_gamma   90.00
#
_symmetry.space_group_name_H-M   'P 1'
#
loop_
_entity.id
_entity.type
_entity.pdbx_description
1 polymer ?
#
loop_
_entity_poly.entity_id
_entity_poly.type
_entity_poly.pdbx_seq_one_letter_code
_entity_poly.pdbx_strand_id
1 'polypeptide(L)'
;MAKTERAKLFSATVMTGMLALSVTTGLRQVHADMSGYAVQTASTVGGFGGSTTGGSQATAAHTYTVTDRASLLKALGGEHNATPKIIYVSGKIDMNVNAQGQTLTATDYAKGTGYNFNSYLAAYAPSTWGKKKVSGVQEADRVKAQQNQAAQVVVKVPANTTIIGEPGAQLIGGNLVIQQDNVIVRNLYFETPYDDFPQWDPTDEDTGNWNSQYDAISVQGARNVWLDHNTFDDGTHLDAQNGTYFGREYQHHDGDTDLTNGADNITVSDNIYRNHDKTMLIGNSDTKKTDAGKLHVTVTHNLFENTVQRTPRVRYGEVQVVNNLYQNDGTSTYKFKYAWGLGKNAQIAAQNNVINIANASASDIISKLKGTQLADVGTQFNGSAVSASKLSHTAPLTWAPTIPDNVTLTNQVQVTVMNQAGANVLK
;
A
#
# COMPACT_ATOMS: atom_id res chain seq x y z
N MET A 1 -63.01 -40.53 -3.42
CA MET A 1 -61.68 -40.34 -2.82
C MET A 1 -60.77 -39.64 -3.80
N ALA A 2 -60.71 -38.32 -3.74
CA ALA A 2 -59.73 -37.51 -4.52
C ALA A 2 -59.74 -36.10 -3.96
N LYS A 3 -58.96 -35.86 -2.93
CA LYS A 3 -58.64 -34.48 -2.41
C LYS A 3 -57.37 -34.63 -1.57
N THR A 4 -56.20 -34.46 -2.18
CA THR A 4 -54.96 -34.15 -1.41
C THR A 4 -53.72 -34.01 -2.30
N GLU A 5 -53.79 -33.35 -3.45
CA GLU A 5 -52.56 -33.06 -4.23
C GLU A 5 -52.47 -31.66 -4.85
N ARG A 6 -53.16 -30.65 -4.33
CA ARG A 6 -53.08 -29.27 -4.87
C ARG A 6 -52.46 -28.22 -3.95
N ALA A 7 -51.90 -28.63 -2.79
CA ALA A 7 -51.38 -27.66 -1.81
C ALA A 7 -49.85 -27.53 -1.73
N LYS A 8 -49.08 -28.24 -2.56
CA LYS A 8 -47.60 -28.24 -2.49
C LYS A 8 -46.86 -27.49 -3.61
N LEU A 9 -47.57 -26.93 -4.62
CA LEU A 9 -46.88 -26.22 -5.73
C LEU A 9 -46.85 -24.67 -5.59
N PHE A 10 -47.50 -24.11 -4.63
CA PHE A 10 -47.53 -22.64 -4.47
C PHE A 10 -46.52 -22.07 -3.47
N SER A 11 -45.81 -22.91 -2.70
CA SER A 11 -44.87 -22.44 -1.65
C SER A 11 -43.41 -22.25 -2.17
N ALA A 12 -43.04 -22.86 -3.26
CA ALA A 12 -41.63 -22.81 -3.73
C ALA A 12 -41.32 -21.59 -4.60
N THR A 13 -42.32 -21.03 -5.28
CA THR A 13 -42.10 -19.91 -6.22
C THR A 13 -42.09 -18.53 -5.53
N VAL A 14 -42.67 -18.42 -4.34
CA VAL A 14 -42.69 -17.15 -3.58
C VAL A 14 -41.39 -16.94 -2.79
N MET A 15 -40.73 -18.03 -2.36
CA MET A 15 -39.47 -17.91 -1.58
C MET A 15 -38.25 -17.52 -2.44
N THR A 16 -38.20 -17.92 -3.72
CA THR A 16 -37.09 -17.54 -4.61
C THR A 16 -37.20 -16.09 -5.10
N GLY A 17 -38.41 -15.55 -5.19
CA GLY A 17 -38.60 -14.15 -5.57
C GLY A 17 -38.23 -13.14 -4.48
N MET A 18 -38.44 -13.49 -3.19
CA MET A 18 -38.11 -12.59 -2.07
C MET A 18 -36.61 -12.57 -1.75
N LEU A 19 -35.88 -13.67 -1.95
CA LEU A 19 -34.43 -13.69 -1.71
C LEU A 19 -33.67 -12.87 -2.77
N ALA A 20 -34.13 -12.89 -4.03
CA ALA A 20 -33.53 -12.09 -5.09
C ALA A 20 -33.82 -10.57 -4.94
N LEU A 21 -34.97 -10.21 -4.38
CA LEU A 21 -35.34 -8.80 -4.15
C LEU A 21 -34.58 -8.18 -2.97
N SER A 22 -34.27 -8.95 -1.92
CA SER A 22 -33.54 -8.45 -0.76
C SER A 22 -32.03 -8.23 -1.07
N VAL A 23 -31.43 -9.07 -1.89
CA VAL A 23 -30.02 -8.91 -2.31
C VAL A 23 -29.86 -7.70 -3.25
N THR A 24 -30.79 -7.49 -4.17
CA THR A 24 -30.72 -6.32 -5.10
C THR A 24 -31.03 -4.99 -4.44
N THR A 25 -31.88 -4.96 -3.40
CA THR A 25 -32.14 -3.73 -2.64
C THR A 25 -30.97 -3.39 -1.71
N GLY A 26 -30.34 -4.36 -1.06
CA GLY A 26 -29.15 -4.13 -0.24
C GLY A 26 -27.97 -3.58 -1.03
N LEU A 27 -27.63 -4.15 -2.18
CA LEU A 27 -26.57 -3.67 -3.05
C LEU A 27 -26.86 -2.25 -3.59
N ARG A 28 -28.09 -1.94 -3.97
CA ARG A 28 -28.47 -0.58 -4.42
C ARG A 28 -28.35 0.45 -3.28
N GLN A 29 -28.66 0.08 -2.06
CA GLN A 29 -28.54 0.99 -0.92
C GLN A 29 -27.08 1.30 -0.61
N VAL A 30 -26.21 0.29 -0.56
CA VAL A 30 -24.76 0.47 -0.35
C VAL A 30 -24.14 1.39 -1.41
N HIS A 31 -24.47 1.20 -2.69
CA HIS A 31 -24.00 2.10 -3.75
C HIS A 31 -24.50 3.54 -3.59
N ALA A 32 -25.76 3.73 -3.17
CA ALA A 32 -26.29 5.06 -2.93
C ALA A 32 -25.55 5.78 -1.79
N ASP A 33 -25.24 5.06 -0.70
CA ASP A 33 -24.52 5.60 0.44
C ASP A 33 -23.04 5.90 0.10
N MET A 34 -22.38 5.07 -0.71
CA MET A 34 -20.99 5.27 -1.13
C MET A 34 -20.82 6.27 -2.29
N SER A 35 -21.90 6.66 -2.98
CA SER A 35 -21.83 7.51 -4.20
C SER A 35 -21.19 8.87 -3.93
N GLY A 36 -21.47 9.47 -2.78
CA GLY A 36 -20.86 10.74 -2.35
C GLY A 36 -19.36 10.64 -2.17
N TYR A 37 -18.88 9.55 -1.58
CA TYR A 37 -17.44 9.30 -1.38
C TYR A 37 -16.71 8.99 -2.70
N ALA A 38 -17.38 8.28 -3.63
CA ALA A 38 -16.79 7.89 -4.91
C ALA A 38 -16.49 9.07 -5.84
N VAL A 39 -17.25 10.14 -5.77
CA VAL A 39 -17.04 11.38 -6.55
C VAL A 39 -16.28 12.45 -5.79
N GLN A 40 -15.94 12.22 -4.52
CA GLN A 40 -15.19 13.15 -3.70
C GLN A 40 -13.75 13.28 -4.24
N THR A 41 -13.26 14.51 -4.27
CA THR A 41 -11.89 14.83 -4.72
C THR A 41 -10.97 15.10 -3.54
N ALA A 42 -9.67 15.01 -3.74
CA ALA A 42 -8.68 15.23 -2.71
C ALA A 42 -8.64 16.67 -2.15
N SER A 43 -9.37 17.60 -2.75
CA SER A 43 -9.51 18.98 -2.24
C SER A 43 -10.14 19.04 -0.83
N THR A 44 -10.84 18.00 -0.42
CA THR A 44 -11.42 17.89 0.93
C THR A 44 -10.38 17.68 2.02
N VAL A 45 -9.23 17.09 1.68
CA VAL A 45 -8.09 16.86 2.58
C VAL A 45 -6.96 17.86 2.31
N GLY A 46 -6.79 18.23 1.04
CA GLY A 46 -5.73 19.14 0.61
C GLY A 46 -4.36 18.47 0.47
N GLY A 47 -3.31 19.17 0.88
CA GLY A 47 -1.93 18.73 0.69
C GLY A 47 -1.48 18.82 -0.77
N PHE A 48 -0.31 18.26 -1.08
CA PHE A 48 0.24 18.33 -2.43
C PHE A 48 -0.62 17.66 -3.49
N GLY A 49 -1.33 16.56 -3.14
CA GLY A 49 -2.27 15.87 -4.02
C GLY A 49 -3.66 16.48 -4.07
N GLY A 50 -3.92 17.63 -3.43
CA GLY A 50 -5.25 18.23 -3.28
C GLY A 50 -6.00 18.53 -4.58
N SER A 51 -5.33 18.56 -5.73
CA SER A 51 -5.96 18.73 -7.05
C SER A 51 -6.44 17.42 -7.68
N THR A 52 -6.24 16.28 -7.03
CA THR A 52 -6.64 14.97 -7.56
C THR A 52 -8.16 14.83 -7.58
N THR A 53 -8.69 14.49 -8.74
CA THR A 53 -10.14 14.33 -8.96
C THR A 53 -10.55 12.88 -9.29
N GLY A 54 -9.58 12.01 -9.62
CA GLY A 54 -9.84 10.62 -9.97
C GLY A 54 -10.90 10.46 -11.04
N GLY A 55 -11.83 9.56 -10.81
CA GLY A 55 -12.97 9.28 -11.67
C GLY A 55 -14.20 10.16 -11.41
N SER A 56 -14.12 11.31 -10.73
CA SER A 56 -15.28 12.15 -10.37
C SER A 56 -16.14 12.59 -11.56
N GLN A 57 -15.59 12.58 -12.77
CA GLN A 57 -16.29 12.88 -14.01
C GLN A 57 -16.85 11.62 -14.72
N ALA A 58 -16.82 10.46 -14.08
CA ALA A 58 -17.35 9.23 -14.66
C ALA A 58 -18.85 9.33 -14.90
N THR A 59 -19.27 8.81 -16.05
CA THR A 59 -20.71 8.63 -16.34
C THR A 59 -21.20 7.30 -15.78
N ALA A 60 -22.51 7.11 -15.72
CA ALA A 60 -23.11 5.83 -15.32
C ALA A 60 -22.61 4.64 -16.16
N ALA A 61 -22.28 4.86 -17.44
CA ALA A 61 -21.72 3.83 -18.32
C ALA A 61 -20.28 3.44 -17.97
N HIS A 62 -19.57 4.26 -17.20
CA HIS A 62 -18.20 4.05 -16.76
C HIS A 62 -18.09 3.92 -15.22
N THR A 63 -19.18 3.50 -14.60
CA THR A 63 -19.27 3.17 -13.18
C THR A 63 -19.49 1.67 -13.07
N TYR A 64 -18.57 0.98 -12.41
CA TYR A 64 -18.51 -0.48 -12.38
C TYR A 64 -18.54 -0.99 -10.94
N THR A 65 -19.14 -2.17 -10.71
CA THR A 65 -18.92 -2.98 -9.51
C THR A 65 -18.19 -4.23 -9.89
N VAL A 66 -17.12 -4.54 -9.17
CA VAL A 66 -16.23 -5.66 -9.44
C VAL A 66 -16.13 -6.56 -8.20
N THR A 67 -16.14 -7.87 -8.42
CA THR A 67 -16.16 -8.87 -7.35
C THR A 67 -15.04 -9.91 -7.49
N ASP A 68 -14.29 -9.83 -8.59
CA ASP A 68 -13.18 -10.74 -8.91
C ASP A 68 -12.12 -10.03 -9.78
N ARG A 69 -10.97 -10.67 -9.94
CA ARG A 69 -9.86 -10.17 -10.75
C ARG A 69 -10.25 -9.87 -12.19
N ALA A 70 -11.03 -10.74 -12.82
CA ALA A 70 -11.39 -10.60 -14.24
C ALA A 70 -12.28 -9.37 -14.47
N SER A 71 -13.28 -9.16 -13.62
CA SER A 71 -14.14 -7.98 -13.65
C SER A 71 -13.37 -6.70 -13.35
N LEU A 72 -12.40 -6.73 -12.40
CA LEU A 72 -11.53 -5.58 -12.12
C LEU A 72 -10.70 -5.20 -13.36
N LEU A 73 -10.01 -6.15 -13.99
CA LEU A 73 -9.20 -5.90 -15.18
C LEU A 73 -10.05 -5.38 -16.36
N LYS A 74 -11.27 -5.93 -16.53
CA LYS A 74 -12.22 -5.45 -17.52
C LYS A 74 -12.68 -4.03 -17.28
N ALA A 75 -12.99 -3.66 -16.03
CA ALA A 75 -13.41 -2.31 -15.64
C ALA A 75 -12.29 -1.28 -15.84
N LEU A 76 -11.04 -1.64 -15.54
CA LEU A 76 -9.87 -0.79 -15.81
C LEU A 76 -9.70 -0.54 -17.31
N GLY A 77 -9.91 -1.54 -18.15
CA GLY A 77 -9.89 -1.41 -19.61
C GLY A 77 -8.51 -1.17 -20.21
N GLY A 78 -7.44 -1.50 -19.46
CA GLY A 78 -6.03 -1.36 -19.87
C GLY A 78 -5.39 -0.04 -19.42
N GLU A 79 -4.07 -0.04 -19.30
CA GLU A 79 -3.24 1.03 -18.72
C GLU A 79 -3.46 2.41 -19.34
N HIS A 80 -3.70 2.49 -20.64
CA HIS A 80 -3.83 3.77 -21.37
C HIS A 80 -5.28 4.21 -21.60
N ASN A 81 -6.25 3.56 -20.94
CA ASN A 81 -7.65 3.96 -21.02
C ASN A 81 -7.93 5.16 -20.11
N ALA A 82 -7.75 6.37 -20.61
CA ALA A 82 -7.92 7.62 -19.84
C ALA A 82 -9.39 8.05 -19.64
N THR A 83 -10.38 7.26 -20.04
CA THR A 83 -11.80 7.55 -19.80
C THR A 83 -12.07 7.61 -18.31
N PRO A 84 -12.65 8.69 -17.76
CA PRO A 84 -12.98 8.78 -16.35
C PRO A 84 -13.88 7.64 -15.91
N LYS A 85 -13.50 6.95 -14.82
CA LYS A 85 -14.23 5.78 -14.32
C LYS A 85 -14.22 5.67 -12.80
N ILE A 86 -15.29 5.12 -12.26
CA ILE A 86 -15.42 4.75 -10.86
C ILE A 86 -15.56 3.22 -10.80
N ILE A 87 -14.77 2.58 -9.97
CA ILE A 87 -14.76 1.13 -9.76
C ILE A 87 -15.03 0.85 -8.28
N TYR A 88 -16.21 0.34 -7.99
CA TYR A 88 -16.56 -0.18 -6.68
C TYR A 88 -16.05 -1.60 -6.55
N VAL A 89 -15.21 -1.85 -5.55
CA VAL A 89 -14.78 -3.20 -5.17
C VAL A 89 -15.77 -3.74 -4.14
N SER A 90 -16.39 -4.86 -4.42
CA SER A 90 -17.38 -5.50 -3.57
C SER A 90 -16.88 -6.87 -3.10
N GLY A 91 -16.78 -7.05 -1.78
CA GLY A 91 -16.29 -8.28 -1.18
C GLY A 91 -14.77 -8.47 -1.33
N LYS A 92 -14.31 -9.73 -1.32
CA LYS A 92 -12.90 -10.09 -1.39
C LYS A 92 -12.49 -10.41 -2.84
N ILE A 93 -11.53 -9.69 -3.37
CA ILE A 93 -10.86 -10.00 -4.62
C ILE A 93 -9.46 -10.55 -4.29
N ASP A 94 -9.26 -11.84 -4.53
CA ASP A 94 -7.96 -12.48 -4.43
C ASP A 94 -7.26 -12.44 -5.80
N MET A 95 -6.11 -11.77 -5.86
CA MET A 95 -5.34 -11.60 -7.09
C MET A 95 -4.50 -12.83 -7.42
N ASN A 96 -4.29 -13.71 -6.45
CA ASN A 96 -3.43 -14.90 -6.56
C ASN A 96 -4.24 -16.20 -6.87
N VAL A 97 -5.32 -16.06 -7.65
CA VAL A 97 -6.15 -17.20 -8.05
C VAL A 97 -6.22 -17.35 -9.56
N ASN A 98 -6.35 -18.60 -10.04
CA ASN A 98 -6.60 -18.89 -11.45
C ASN A 98 -8.07 -18.60 -11.83
N ALA A 99 -8.40 -18.81 -13.11
CA ALA A 99 -9.76 -18.58 -13.63
C ALA A 99 -10.84 -19.47 -12.99
N GLN A 100 -10.45 -20.55 -12.30
CA GLN A 100 -11.33 -21.47 -11.55
C GLN A 100 -11.42 -21.09 -10.06
N GLY A 101 -10.79 -19.99 -9.63
CA GLY A 101 -10.78 -19.54 -8.24
C GLY A 101 -9.85 -20.36 -7.33
N GLN A 102 -8.92 -21.15 -7.88
CA GLN A 102 -7.94 -21.92 -7.11
C GLN A 102 -6.71 -21.05 -6.85
N THR A 103 -6.22 -21.03 -5.62
CA THR A 103 -4.98 -20.33 -5.25
C THR A 103 -3.80 -20.88 -6.02
N LEU A 104 -3.02 -19.99 -6.61
CA LEU A 104 -1.76 -20.29 -7.28
C LEU A 104 -0.62 -20.35 -6.26
N THR A 105 0.33 -21.23 -6.49
CA THR A 105 1.49 -21.46 -5.62
C THR A 105 2.79 -21.18 -6.36
N ALA A 106 3.90 -21.07 -5.61
CA ALA A 106 5.24 -21.00 -6.20
C ALA A 106 5.49 -22.11 -7.24
N THR A 107 4.97 -23.31 -7.01
CA THR A 107 5.07 -24.43 -7.97
C THR A 107 4.33 -24.16 -9.28
N ASP A 108 3.15 -23.54 -9.21
CA ASP A 108 2.36 -23.20 -10.39
C ASP A 108 3.09 -22.14 -11.23
N TYR A 109 3.61 -21.12 -10.61
CA TYR A 109 4.38 -20.06 -11.28
C TYR A 109 5.72 -20.55 -11.84
N ALA A 110 6.40 -21.47 -11.13
CA ALA A 110 7.69 -22.03 -11.56
C ALA A 110 7.53 -23.08 -12.69
N LYS A 111 6.30 -23.56 -12.96
CA LYS A 111 6.07 -24.60 -13.95
C LYS A 111 6.57 -24.22 -15.35
N GLY A 112 7.45 -25.06 -15.91
CA GLY A 112 8.05 -24.85 -17.22
C GLY A 112 9.17 -23.81 -17.29
N THR A 113 9.56 -23.19 -16.17
CA THR A 113 10.63 -22.18 -16.15
C THR A 113 12.02 -22.77 -15.96
N GLY A 114 12.13 -23.95 -15.35
CA GLY A 114 13.39 -24.55 -14.92
C GLY A 114 13.80 -24.16 -13.50
N TYR A 115 13.10 -23.22 -12.85
CA TYR A 115 13.41 -22.78 -11.50
C TYR A 115 13.26 -23.90 -10.48
N ASN A 116 14.29 -24.05 -9.66
CA ASN A 116 14.30 -24.91 -8.48
C ASN A 116 15.05 -24.19 -7.35
N PHE A 117 14.39 -23.98 -6.23
CA PHE A 117 14.93 -23.20 -5.12
C PHE A 117 16.22 -23.78 -4.53
N ASN A 118 16.30 -25.12 -4.38
CA ASN A 118 17.52 -25.75 -3.86
C ASN A 118 18.70 -25.59 -4.83
N SER A 119 18.46 -25.68 -6.13
CA SER A 119 19.48 -25.43 -7.16
C SER A 119 19.92 -23.97 -7.16
N TYR A 120 18.99 -23.03 -6.94
CA TYR A 120 19.28 -21.60 -6.78
C TYR A 120 20.19 -21.36 -5.57
N LEU A 121 19.83 -21.91 -4.39
CA LEU A 121 20.66 -21.81 -3.19
C LEU A 121 22.05 -22.40 -3.40
N ALA A 122 22.16 -23.57 -4.03
CA ALA A 122 23.46 -24.20 -4.30
C ALA A 122 24.33 -23.35 -5.25
N ALA A 123 23.73 -22.74 -6.28
CA ALA A 123 24.44 -21.92 -7.27
C ALA A 123 24.98 -20.61 -6.68
N TYR A 124 24.24 -19.98 -5.74
CA TYR A 124 24.55 -18.64 -5.24
C TYR A 124 24.96 -18.62 -3.78
N ALA A 125 25.39 -19.76 -3.23
CA ALA A 125 25.91 -19.83 -1.87
C ALA A 125 27.04 -18.81 -1.65
N PRO A 126 26.99 -17.96 -0.61
CA PRO A 126 27.96 -16.88 -0.40
C PRO A 126 29.43 -17.35 -0.35
N SER A 127 29.66 -18.58 0.15
CA SER A 127 30.99 -19.19 0.23
C SER A 127 31.61 -19.49 -1.13
N THR A 128 30.83 -19.70 -2.17
CA THR A 128 31.30 -20.05 -3.52
C THR A 128 31.05 -18.96 -4.55
N TRP A 129 29.89 -18.27 -4.46
CA TRP A 129 29.55 -17.21 -5.41
C TRP A 129 30.28 -15.90 -5.12
N GLY A 130 30.42 -15.55 -3.83
CA GLY A 130 31.04 -14.30 -3.39
C GLY A 130 30.12 -13.08 -3.53
N LYS A 131 30.70 -11.88 -3.36
CA LYS A 131 29.99 -10.60 -3.27
C LYS A 131 29.85 -9.95 -4.66
N LYS A 132 29.09 -10.56 -5.55
CA LYS A 132 28.76 -10.05 -6.89
C LYS A 132 27.31 -10.34 -7.24
N LYS A 133 26.68 -9.52 -8.05
CA LYS A 133 25.28 -9.74 -8.49
C LYS A 133 25.11 -11.14 -9.07
N VAL A 134 24.01 -11.79 -8.72
CA VAL A 134 23.65 -13.12 -9.25
C VAL A 134 23.40 -13.04 -10.75
N SER A 135 23.76 -14.09 -11.48
CA SER A 135 23.58 -14.21 -12.94
C SER A 135 23.71 -15.67 -13.39
N GLY A 136 23.27 -15.96 -14.60
CA GLY A 136 23.34 -17.31 -15.17
C GLY A 136 21.99 -18.01 -15.16
N VAL A 137 21.99 -19.34 -15.42
CA VAL A 137 20.76 -20.10 -15.68
C VAL A 137 19.78 -20.04 -14.50
N GLN A 138 20.26 -20.25 -13.27
CA GLN A 138 19.37 -20.29 -12.09
C GLN A 138 18.67 -18.95 -11.84
N GLU A 139 19.40 -17.83 -12.03
CA GLU A 139 18.78 -16.49 -11.92
C GLU A 139 17.82 -16.23 -13.10
N ALA A 140 18.15 -16.63 -14.32
CA ALA A 140 17.25 -16.50 -15.47
C ALA A 140 15.96 -17.31 -15.28
N ASP A 141 16.04 -18.49 -14.69
CA ASP A 141 14.88 -19.33 -14.41
C ASP A 141 14.03 -18.77 -13.25
N ARG A 142 14.67 -18.18 -12.20
CA ARG A 142 13.97 -17.42 -11.15
C ARG A 142 13.20 -16.25 -11.75
N VAL A 143 13.85 -15.46 -12.61
CA VAL A 143 13.20 -14.30 -13.28
C VAL A 143 12.00 -14.71 -14.09
N LYS A 144 12.03 -15.85 -14.81
CA LYS A 144 10.85 -16.36 -15.54
C LYS A 144 9.70 -16.71 -14.58
N ALA A 145 10.00 -17.38 -13.45
CA ALA A 145 8.99 -17.71 -12.46
C ALA A 145 8.37 -16.46 -11.86
N GLN A 146 9.18 -15.46 -11.50
CA GLN A 146 8.73 -14.15 -11.02
C GLN A 146 7.88 -13.40 -12.06
N GLN A 147 8.24 -13.47 -13.36
CA GLN A 147 7.44 -12.88 -14.45
C GLN A 147 6.06 -13.54 -14.57
N ASN A 148 5.97 -14.87 -14.37
CA ASN A 148 4.69 -15.56 -14.34
C ASN A 148 3.82 -15.08 -13.17
N GLN A 149 4.40 -14.90 -11.98
CA GLN A 149 3.70 -14.32 -10.83
C GLN A 149 3.31 -12.87 -11.10
N ALA A 150 4.21 -12.05 -11.63
CA ALA A 150 3.93 -10.65 -11.97
C ALA A 150 2.75 -10.50 -12.94
N ALA A 151 2.65 -11.37 -13.96
CA ALA A 151 1.52 -11.36 -14.90
C ALA A 151 0.17 -11.63 -14.21
N GLN A 152 0.20 -12.29 -13.06
CA GLN A 152 -1.00 -12.56 -12.24
C GLN A 152 -1.29 -11.42 -11.27
N VAL A 153 -0.32 -10.98 -10.47
CA VAL A 153 -0.56 -10.10 -9.32
C VAL A 153 -0.47 -8.60 -9.64
N VAL A 154 0.27 -8.22 -10.69
CA VAL A 154 0.45 -6.80 -11.07
C VAL A 154 -0.73 -6.30 -11.89
N VAL A 155 -1.31 -5.17 -11.44
CA VAL A 155 -2.46 -4.52 -12.08
C VAL A 155 -2.11 -3.06 -12.40
N LYS A 156 -2.14 -2.72 -13.68
CA LYS A 156 -1.92 -1.35 -14.14
C LYS A 156 -3.20 -0.54 -14.03
N VAL A 157 -3.13 0.59 -13.30
CA VAL A 157 -4.27 1.49 -13.09
C VAL A 157 -4.20 2.63 -14.10
N PRO A 158 -5.22 2.83 -14.95
CA PRO A 158 -5.26 3.92 -15.92
C PRO A 158 -5.55 5.29 -15.28
N ALA A 159 -5.35 6.35 -16.05
CA ALA A 159 -5.65 7.71 -15.64
C ALA A 159 -7.15 7.93 -15.32
N ASN A 160 -7.43 9.00 -14.57
CA ASN A 160 -8.80 9.46 -14.26
C ASN A 160 -9.67 8.36 -13.62
N THR A 161 -9.08 7.60 -12.71
CA THR A 161 -9.73 6.44 -12.10
C THR A 161 -9.91 6.64 -10.60
N THR A 162 -11.11 6.36 -10.09
CA THR A 162 -11.36 6.14 -8.66
C THR A 162 -11.64 4.66 -8.43
N ILE A 163 -10.83 4.01 -7.59
CA ILE A 163 -11.10 2.66 -7.05
C ILE A 163 -11.53 2.84 -5.60
N ILE A 164 -12.72 2.40 -5.27
CA ILE A 164 -13.29 2.55 -3.92
C ILE A 164 -13.88 1.24 -3.43
N GLY A 165 -13.54 0.86 -2.19
CA GLY A 165 -14.09 -0.32 -1.55
C GLY A 165 -15.49 -0.08 -0.98
N GLU A 166 -16.43 -0.97 -1.26
CA GLU A 166 -17.64 -1.10 -0.46
C GLU A 166 -17.30 -1.59 0.97
N PRO A 167 -18.17 -1.41 1.95
CA PRO A 167 -17.92 -1.92 3.30
C PRO A 167 -17.49 -3.40 3.29
N GLY A 168 -16.31 -3.69 3.87
CA GLY A 168 -15.73 -5.03 3.90
C GLY A 168 -14.94 -5.42 2.64
N ALA A 169 -14.74 -4.52 1.69
CA ALA A 169 -13.99 -4.81 0.48
C ALA A 169 -12.50 -5.06 0.75
N GLN A 170 -11.95 -6.08 0.09
CA GLN A 170 -10.56 -6.51 0.23
C GLN A 170 -9.92 -6.77 -1.13
N LEU A 171 -8.65 -6.40 -1.27
CA LEU A 171 -7.78 -6.78 -2.36
C LEU A 171 -6.58 -7.56 -1.79
N ILE A 172 -6.51 -8.85 -2.10
CA ILE A 172 -5.55 -9.77 -1.50
C ILE A 172 -4.43 -10.09 -2.49
N GLY A 173 -3.18 -9.85 -2.09
CA GLY A 173 -1.99 -10.27 -2.83
C GLY A 173 -1.81 -9.61 -4.19
N GLY A 174 -2.41 -8.44 -4.41
CA GLY A 174 -2.29 -7.69 -5.67
C GLY A 174 -1.46 -6.42 -5.54
N ASN A 175 -0.65 -6.13 -6.54
CA ASN A 175 0.10 -4.89 -6.68
C ASN A 175 -0.60 -3.94 -7.65
N LEU A 176 -1.20 -2.86 -7.14
CA LEU A 176 -1.71 -1.78 -7.99
C LEU A 176 -0.56 -0.87 -8.43
N VAL A 177 -0.23 -0.87 -9.71
CA VAL A 177 0.80 -0.02 -10.27
C VAL A 177 0.18 1.18 -10.98
N ILE A 178 0.42 2.37 -10.44
CA ILE A 178 -0.11 3.65 -10.92
C ILE A 178 1.01 4.38 -11.65
N GLN A 179 0.94 4.37 -12.99
CA GLN A 179 1.87 5.07 -13.89
C GLN A 179 1.16 6.16 -14.71
N GLN A 180 -0.14 6.34 -14.48
CA GLN A 180 -0.98 7.33 -15.14
C GLN A 180 -1.53 8.32 -14.11
N ASP A 181 -1.77 9.55 -14.55
CA ASP A 181 -2.14 10.66 -13.68
C ASP A 181 -3.60 10.61 -13.22
N ASN A 182 -3.88 11.28 -12.09
CA ASN A 182 -5.22 11.53 -11.59
C ASN A 182 -5.96 10.25 -11.14
N VAL A 183 -5.41 9.61 -10.12
CA VAL A 183 -5.93 8.35 -9.56
C VAL A 183 -6.25 8.50 -8.07
N ILE A 184 -7.41 7.97 -7.67
CA ILE A 184 -7.84 7.85 -6.28
C ILE A 184 -8.03 6.37 -5.95
N VAL A 185 -7.44 5.91 -4.83
CA VAL A 185 -7.67 4.58 -4.26
C VAL A 185 -8.07 4.75 -2.81
N ARG A 186 -9.26 4.28 -2.43
CA ARG A 186 -9.77 4.52 -1.08
C ARG A 186 -10.68 3.42 -0.54
N ASN A 187 -10.78 3.37 0.80
CA ASN A 187 -11.67 2.49 1.58
C ASN A 187 -11.48 0.99 1.29
N LEU A 188 -10.24 0.55 1.01
CA LEU A 188 -9.89 -0.83 0.69
C LEU A 188 -8.96 -1.42 1.74
N TYR A 189 -9.21 -2.68 2.12
CA TYR A 189 -8.22 -3.49 2.81
C TYR A 189 -7.30 -4.18 1.78
N PHE A 190 -6.00 -4.02 1.96
CA PHE A 190 -4.96 -4.70 1.19
C PHE A 190 -4.25 -5.72 2.08
N GLU A 191 -4.21 -6.98 1.65
CA GLU A 191 -3.19 -7.91 2.11
C GLU A 191 -1.99 -7.76 1.17
N THR A 192 -0.84 -7.38 1.72
CA THR A 192 0.36 -7.06 0.94
C THR A 192 0.79 -8.25 0.09
N PRO A 193 1.20 -8.06 -1.18
CA PRO A 193 1.60 -9.15 -2.05
C PRO A 193 2.76 -9.96 -1.46
N TYR A 194 2.65 -11.28 -1.55
CA TYR A 194 3.68 -12.23 -1.16
C TYR A 194 4.49 -12.63 -2.40
N ASP A 195 5.76 -12.24 -2.48
CA ASP A 195 6.65 -12.65 -3.57
C ASP A 195 7.14 -14.08 -3.33
N ASP A 196 6.79 -15.00 -4.22
CA ASP A 196 7.23 -16.39 -4.17
C ASP A 196 8.70 -16.58 -4.59
N PHE A 197 9.30 -15.54 -5.21
CA PHE A 197 10.63 -15.62 -5.84
C PHE A 197 11.56 -14.46 -5.49
N PRO A 198 11.75 -14.12 -4.20
CA PRO A 198 12.68 -13.06 -3.82
C PRO A 198 14.08 -13.27 -4.43
N GLN A 199 14.71 -12.19 -4.87
CA GLN A 199 16.05 -12.22 -5.43
C GLN A 199 17.11 -12.18 -4.32
N TRP A 200 18.09 -13.07 -4.36
CA TRP A 200 19.30 -12.90 -3.58
C TRP A 200 20.19 -11.80 -4.19
N ASP A 201 20.50 -10.75 -3.44
CA ASP A 201 21.51 -9.75 -3.83
C ASP A 201 22.68 -9.77 -2.86
N PRO A 202 23.79 -10.46 -3.21
CA PRO A 202 25.00 -10.50 -2.39
C PRO A 202 25.67 -9.13 -2.22
N THR A 203 25.28 -8.13 -3.01
CA THR A 203 25.89 -6.79 -3.01
C THR A 203 25.12 -5.80 -2.13
N ASP A 204 23.94 -6.18 -1.66
CA ASP A 204 23.13 -5.36 -0.77
C ASP A 204 23.67 -5.45 0.67
N GLU A 205 23.90 -4.31 1.29
CA GLU A 205 24.55 -4.18 2.58
C GLU A 205 25.91 -4.96 2.67
N ASP A 206 26.33 -5.30 3.89
CA ASP A 206 27.62 -5.99 4.10
C ASP A 206 27.54 -7.50 3.86
N THR A 207 26.38 -8.11 4.05
CA THR A 207 26.22 -9.58 4.02
C THR A 207 25.28 -10.08 2.94
N GLY A 208 24.74 -9.20 2.10
CA GLY A 208 23.69 -9.48 1.13
C GLY A 208 22.29 -9.45 1.74
N ASN A 209 21.27 -9.41 0.90
CA ASN A 209 19.86 -9.47 1.29
C ASN A 209 19.03 -10.21 0.26
N TRP A 210 17.87 -10.71 0.71
CA TRP A 210 16.78 -11.13 -0.15
C TRP A 210 15.86 -9.94 -0.44
N ASN A 211 15.51 -9.73 -1.70
CA ASN A 211 14.69 -8.60 -2.15
C ASN A 211 13.43 -9.11 -2.83
N SER A 212 12.28 -8.81 -2.25
CA SER A 212 10.97 -8.98 -2.86
C SER A 212 10.66 -7.88 -3.87
N GLN A 213 9.66 -8.12 -4.72
CA GLN A 213 9.41 -7.32 -5.92
C GLN A 213 8.14 -6.45 -5.83
N TYR A 214 7.15 -6.85 -5.02
CA TYR A 214 5.80 -6.30 -5.12
C TYR A 214 5.42 -5.47 -3.91
N ASP A 215 4.94 -4.25 -4.16
CA ASP A 215 4.25 -3.41 -3.17
C ASP A 215 2.73 -3.65 -3.24
N ALA A 216 1.98 -3.24 -2.23
CA ALA A 216 0.53 -3.20 -2.36
C ALA A 216 0.11 -2.12 -3.37
N ILE A 217 0.70 -0.91 -3.29
CA ILE A 217 0.52 0.17 -4.26
C ILE A 217 1.88 0.76 -4.64
N SER A 218 2.24 0.72 -5.93
CA SER A 218 3.42 1.37 -6.50
C SER A 218 3.00 2.56 -7.37
N VAL A 219 3.32 3.79 -6.96
CA VAL A 219 3.13 5.00 -7.79
C VAL A 219 4.45 5.34 -8.46
N GLN A 220 4.49 5.23 -9.77
CA GLN A 220 5.72 5.36 -10.56
C GLN A 220 5.58 6.43 -11.64
N GLY A 221 6.05 7.64 -11.37
CA GLY A 221 6.03 8.76 -12.30
C GLY A 221 4.68 9.46 -12.46
N ALA A 222 3.62 8.94 -11.89
CA ALA A 222 2.28 9.51 -11.96
C ALA A 222 2.15 10.75 -11.07
N ARG A 223 1.25 11.65 -11.45
CA ARG A 223 0.91 12.88 -10.72
C ARG A 223 -0.54 12.88 -10.28
N ASN A 224 -0.82 13.66 -9.23
CA ASN A 224 -2.16 13.81 -8.70
C ASN A 224 -2.73 12.45 -8.32
N VAL A 225 -2.22 11.90 -7.23
CA VAL A 225 -2.68 10.63 -6.67
C VAL A 225 -3.14 10.86 -5.23
N TRP A 226 -4.28 10.28 -4.88
CA TRP A 226 -4.81 10.30 -3.54
C TRP A 226 -5.08 8.88 -3.05
N LEU A 227 -4.37 8.49 -1.99
CA LEU A 227 -4.53 7.20 -1.30
C LEU A 227 -5.16 7.47 0.06
N ASP A 228 -6.39 7.00 0.28
CA ASP A 228 -7.21 7.49 1.36
C ASP A 228 -8.06 6.39 2.02
N HIS A 229 -8.10 6.38 3.35
CA HIS A 229 -8.89 5.41 4.12
C HIS A 229 -8.66 3.94 3.73
N ASN A 230 -7.43 3.57 3.35
CA ASN A 230 -7.09 2.16 3.11
C ASN A 230 -6.46 1.54 4.35
N THR A 231 -6.50 0.22 4.42
CA THR A 231 -5.74 -0.56 5.42
C THR A 231 -4.79 -1.49 4.69
N PHE A 232 -3.51 -1.45 5.04
CA PHE A 232 -2.45 -2.31 4.52
C PHE A 232 -1.95 -3.21 5.66
N ASP A 233 -1.76 -4.50 5.37
CA ASP A 233 -1.41 -5.52 6.37
C ASP A 233 -0.75 -6.72 5.67
N ASP A 234 0.28 -7.33 6.26
CA ASP A 234 0.84 -8.60 5.77
C ASP A 234 -0.14 -9.78 5.92
N GLY A 235 -1.24 -9.55 6.64
CA GLY A 235 -2.39 -10.45 6.70
C GLY A 235 -2.04 -11.82 7.26
N THR A 236 -2.11 -12.85 6.41
CA THR A 236 -1.88 -14.24 6.81
C THR A 236 -0.43 -14.69 6.67
N HIS A 237 0.46 -13.87 6.09
CA HIS A 237 1.85 -14.20 5.76
C HIS A 237 2.83 -13.28 6.48
N LEU A 238 2.83 -13.31 7.82
CA LEU A 238 3.69 -12.45 8.63
C LEU A 238 5.18 -12.76 8.43
N ASP A 239 6.05 -11.75 8.45
CA ASP A 239 7.52 -11.91 8.31
C ASP A 239 8.13 -12.88 9.33
N ALA A 240 7.53 -12.99 10.52
CA ALA A 240 7.96 -13.96 11.52
C ALA A 240 7.84 -15.44 11.08
N GLN A 241 7.12 -15.72 9.99
CA GLN A 241 6.98 -17.05 9.40
C GLN A 241 8.01 -17.31 8.30
N ASN A 242 8.76 -16.29 7.88
CA ASN A 242 9.75 -16.39 6.82
C ASN A 242 10.92 -17.32 7.21
N GLY A 243 11.42 -18.07 6.23
CA GLY A 243 12.64 -18.86 6.38
C GLY A 243 13.89 -17.98 6.46
N THR A 244 15.02 -18.60 6.82
CA THR A 244 16.33 -17.94 6.82
C THR A 244 17.28 -18.70 5.90
N TYR A 245 17.82 -18.01 4.89
CA TYR A 245 18.80 -18.56 3.96
C TYR A 245 19.98 -17.60 3.82
N PHE A 246 21.18 -18.15 3.73
CA PHE A 246 22.43 -17.38 3.70
C PHE A 246 22.63 -16.45 4.92
N GLY A 247 22.00 -16.79 6.05
CA GLY A 247 22.03 -15.99 7.27
C GLY A 247 21.14 -14.74 7.23
N ARG A 248 20.26 -14.62 6.23
CA ARG A 248 19.33 -13.51 6.07
C ARG A 248 17.89 -14.04 5.97
N GLU A 249 16.96 -13.27 6.45
CA GLU A 249 15.53 -13.53 6.27
C GLU A 249 15.19 -13.64 4.77
N TYR A 250 14.46 -14.68 4.40
CA TYR A 250 13.91 -14.85 3.05
C TYR A 250 12.66 -14.02 2.93
N GLN A 251 12.85 -12.73 2.73
CA GLN A 251 11.82 -11.72 2.79
C GLN A 251 10.90 -11.76 1.59
N HIS A 252 9.58 -11.89 1.82
CA HIS A 252 8.56 -12.05 0.80
C HIS A 252 7.73 -10.79 0.54
N HIS A 253 7.79 -9.79 1.44
CA HIS A 253 7.09 -8.52 1.26
C HIS A 253 8.09 -7.42 0.88
N ASP A 254 7.71 -6.50 -0.03
CA ASP A 254 8.45 -5.25 -0.25
C ASP A 254 7.73 -4.09 0.41
N GLY A 255 7.21 -3.09 -0.28
CA GLY A 255 6.53 -1.96 0.34
C GLY A 255 5.02 -2.13 0.42
N ASP A 256 4.37 -1.38 1.32
CA ASP A 256 2.93 -1.18 1.24
C ASP A 256 2.60 -0.10 0.20
N THR A 257 3.33 1.03 0.26
CA THR A 257 3.08 2.17 -0.64
C THR A 257 4.39 2.81 -1.05
N ASP A 258 4.81 2.58 -2.29
CA ASP A 258 6.05 3.14 -2.83
C ASP A 258 5.77 4.23 -3.88
N LEU A 259 6.40 5.39 -3.71
CA LEU A 259 6.26 6.57 -4.56
C LEU A 259 7.61 6.90 -5.20
N THR A 260 7.76 6.62 -6.49
CA THR A 260 9.07 6.59 -7.15
C THR A 260 9.05 7.14 -8.58
N ASN A 261 10.22 7.20 -9.21
CA ASN A 261 10.39 7.51 -10.63
C ASN A 261 9.84 8.89 -11.04
N GLY A 262 9.87 9.88 -10.16
CA GLY A 262 9.34 11.21 -10.41
C GLY A 262 7.83 11.34 -10.18
N ALA A 263 7.23 10.45 -9.43
CA ALA A 263 5.86 10.61 -8.92
C ALA A 263 5.73 11.96 -8.19
N ASP A 264 4.58 12.64 -8.31
CA ASP A 264 4.47 14.03 -7.86
C ASP A 264 3.04 14.43 -7.49
N ASN A 265 2.89 15.41 -6.60
CA ASN A 265 1.58 15.91 -6.14
C ASN A 265 0.71 14.79 -5.58
N ILE A 266 1.14 14.20 -4.47
CA ILE A 266 0.48 13.03 -3.86
C ILE A 266 0.02 13.37 -2.44
N THR A 267 -1.18 12.94 -2.09
CA THR A 267 -1.67 12.92 -0.70
C THR A 267 -1.98 11.48 -0.27
N VAL A 268 -1.45 11.11 0.89
CA VAL A 268 -1.68 9.82 1.57
C VAL A 268 -2.32 10.14 2.90
N SER A 269 -3.64 9.90 3.04
CA SER A 269 -4.42 10.34 4.19
C SER A 269 -5.28 9.24 4.79
N ASP A 270 -5.44 9.30 6.10
CA ASP A 270 -6.37 8.48 6.86
C ASP A 270 -6.24 6.96 6.59
N ASN A 271 -5.04 6.47 6.22
CA ASN A 271 -4.79 5.05 6.04
C ASN A 271 -4.31 4.40 7.35
N ILE A 272 -4.48 3.08 7.43
CA ILE A 272 -3.81 2.23 8.42
C ILE A 272 -2.74 1.40 7.72
N TYR A 273 -1.52 1.44 8.23
CA TYR A 273 -0.41 0.57 7.88
C TYR A 273 -0.07 -0.26 9.12
N ARG A 274 -0.13 -1.58 9.01
CA ARG A 274 0.12 -2.42 10.18
C ARG A 274 0.82 -3.72 9.86
N ASN A 275 1.58 -4.22 10.84
CA ASN A 275 2.27 -5.50 10.76
C ASN A 275 3.12 -5.63 9.49
N HIS A 276 4.01 -4.65 9.25
CA HIS A 276 4.80 -4.60 8.03
C HIS A 276 6.19 -3.99 8.27
N ASP A 277 7.22 -4.46 7.54
CA ASP A 277 8.60 -3.94 7.70
C ASP A 277 8.83 -2.68 6.86
N LYS A 278 8.76 -2.73 5.55
CA LYS A 278 9.21 -1.69 4.60
C LYS A 278 8.09 -0.76 4.15
N THR A 279 7.38 -0.11 5.04
CA THR A 279 6.05 0.47 4.84
C THR A 279 5.91 1.45 3.65
N MET A 280 6.75 2.50 3.58
CA MET A 280 6.57 3.55 2.56
C MET A 280 7.91 4.10 2.10
N LEU A 281 8.27 3.87 0.83
CA LEU A 281 9.44 4.45 0.19
C LEU A 281 9.03 5.63 -0.69
N ILE A 282 9.59 6.81 -0.44
CA ILE A 282 9.47 7.99 -1.28
C ILE A 282 10.83 8.28 -1.90
N GLY A 283 10.97 7.96 -3.20
CA GLY A 283 12.23 8.05 -3.95
C GLY A 283 13.00 6.74 -4.07
N ASN A 284 13.23 6.32 -5.32
CA ASN A 284 13.73 5.01 -5.71
C ASN A 284 15.11 4.68 -5.13
N SER A 285 16.15 5.43 -5.50
CA SER A 285 17.52 5.17 -5.07
C SER A 285 18.37 6.45 -5.02
N ASP A 286 19.52 6.39 -4.35
CA ASP A 286 20.42 7.55 -4.24
C ASP A 286 20.95 8.05 -5.59
N THR A 287 20.92 7.23 -6.63
CA THR A 287 21.44 7.54 -7.97
C THR A 287 20.34 7.91 -8.98
N LYS A 288 19.08 7.63 -8.67
CA LYS A 288 17.94 7.86 -9.55
C LYS A 288 17.51 9.33 -9.51
N LYS A 289 18.13 10.17 -10.32
CA LYS A 289 17.91 11.62 -10.33
C LYS A 289 16.56 12.05 -10.92
N THR A 290 15.78 11.15 -11.51
CA THR A 290 14.42 11.44 -11.98
C THR A 290 13.49 11.91 -10.85
N ASP A 291 13.84 11.59 -9.61
CA ASP A 291 13.10 11.97 -8.42
C ASP A 291 13.41 13.42 -7.95
N ALA A 292 14.52 14.00 -8.40
CA ALA A 292 14.91 15.35 -7.99
C ALA A 292 13.94 16.43 -8.52
N GLY A 293 13.45 17.30 -7.62
CA GLY A 293 12.45 18.34 -7.93
C GLY A 293 11.06 17.79 -8.22
N LYS A 294 10.80 16.59 -7.73
CA LYS A 294 9.53 15.86 -7.71
C LYS A 294 9.30 15.31 -6.31
N LEU A 295 8.33 14.41 -6.18
CA LEU A 295 8.00 13.79 -4.91
C LEU A 295 7.52 14.81 -3.86
N HIS A 296 6.65 15.71 -4.29
CA HIS A 296 5.86 16.54 -3.39
C HIS A 296 4.75 15.69 -2.81
N VAL A 297 4.89 15.29 -1.54
CA VAL A 297 4.01 14.31 -0.90
C VAL A 297 3.53 14.83 0.45
N THR A 298 2.22 14.70 0.71
CA THR A 298 1.62 14.91 2.03
C THR A 298 1.20 13.57 2.61
N VAL A 299 1.72 13.22 3.79
CA VAL A 299 1.38 12.03 4.58
C VAL A 299 0.68 12.51 5.85
N THR A 300 -0.64 12.32 5.96
CA THR A 300 -1.44 12.95 7.02
C THR A 300 -2.52 12.05 7.60
N HIS A 301 -2.73 12.12 8.91
CA HIS A 301 -3.75 11.38 9.66
C HIS A 301 -3.69 9.84 9.48
N ASN A 302 -2.53 9.28 9.11
CA ASN A 302 -2.37 7.84 9.02
C ASN A 302 -2.05 7.23 10.38
N LEU A 303 -2.50 5.99 10.58
CA LEU A 303 -2.06 5.11 11.65
C LEU A 303 -0.95 4.19 11.14
N PHE A 304 0.21 4.21 11.80
CA PHE A 304 1.29 3.24 11.63
C PHE A 304 1.33 2.35 12.88
N GLU A 305 0.82 1.12 12.77
CA GLU A 305 0.68 0.19 13.88
C GLU A 305 1.58 -1.04 13.68
N ASN A 306 2.49 -1.30 14.61
CA ASN A 306 3.45 -2.42 14.49
C ASN A 306 4.26 -2.38 13.17
N THR A 307 4.59 -1.21 12.68
CA THR A 307 5.48 -1.04 11.54
C THR A 307 6.92 -0.96 12.00
N VAL A 308 7.85 -1.48 11.19
CA VAL A 308 9.27 -1.54 11.57
C VAL A 308 9.99 -0.27 11.15
N GLN A 309 9.83 0.16 9.90
CA GLN A 309 10.58 1.28 9.33
C GLN A 309 9.88 1.91 8.11
N ARG A 310 10.48 2.98 7.58
CA ARG A 310 10.03 3.68 6.38
C ARG A 310 8.60 4.25 6.49
N THR A 311 8.36 5.06 7.52
CA THR A 311 7.04 5.66 7.74
C THR A 311 7.05 7.20 7.71
N PRO A 312 7.58 7.86 6.64
CA PRO A 312 8.19 7.30 5.42
C PRO A 312 9.74 7.30 5.42
N ARG A 313 10.37 6.58 4.47
CA ARG A 313 11.77 6.78 4.06
C ARG A 313 11.81 7.63 2.80
N VAL A 314 12.47 8.80 2.85
CA VAL A 314 12.46 9.80 1.78
C VAL A 314 13.83 9.94 1.13
N ARG A 315 13.86 10.05 -0.21
CA ARG A 315 14.99 10.54 -1.01
C ARG A 315 14.49 11.59 -1.99
N TYR A 316 15.21 12.70 -2.14
CA TYR A 316 14.91 13.83 -3.05
C TYR A 316 13.57 14.55 -2.80
N GLY A 317 12.61 13.95 -2.10
CA GLY A 317 11.27 14.50 -1.92
C GLY A 317 11.20 15.68 -0.96
N GLU A 318 10.21 16.54 -1.18
CA GLU A 318 9.72 17.55 -0.26
C GLU A 318 8.42 17.01 0.35
N VAL A 319 8.52 16.49 1.59
CA VAL A 319 7.47 15.67 2.19
C VAL A 319 6.93 16.30 3.45
N GLN A 320 5.61 16.46 3.52
CA GLN A 320 4.89 16.85 4.72
C GLN A 320 4.44 15.60 5.47
N VAL A 321 4.75 15.51 6.77
CA VAL A 321 4.34 14.40 7.65
C VAL A 321 3.57 15.01 8.82
N VAL A 322 2.23 15.00 8.72
CA VAL A 322 1.37 15.83 9.57
C VAL A 322 0.30 14.98 10.25
N ASN A 323 0.15 15.13 11.56
CA ASN A 323 -0.93 14.50 12.34
C ASN A 323 -1.01 12.96 12.24
N ASN A 324 0.10 12.27 12.00
CA ASN A 324 0.11 10.81 11.98
C ASN A 324 0.26 10.25 13.40
N LEU A 325 -0.31 9.08 13.61
CA LEU A 325 -0.20 8.30 14.83
C LEU A 325 0.66 7.05 14.57
N TYR A 326 1.67 6.83 15.42
CA TYR A 326 2.55 5.66 15.40
C TYR A 326 2.35 4.88 16.69
N GLN A 327 2.07 3.58 16.59
CA GLN A 327 1.82 2.73 17.75
C GLN A 327 2.54 1.39 17.66
N ASN A 328 3.24 0.99 18.73
CA ASN A 328 3.76 -0.35 18.93
C ASN A 328 3.95 -0.58 20.44
N ASP A 329 3.21 -1.52 21.01
CA ASP A 329 3.25 -1.83 22.43
C ASP A 329 4.44 -2.71 22.84
N GLY A 330 5.27 -3.11 21.88
CA GLY A 330 6.45 -3.95 22.08
C GLY A 330 6.16 -5.45 22.09
N THR A 331 4.90 -5.87 22.01
CA THR A 331 4.51 -7.31 21.99
C THR A 331 4.63 -7.91 20.58
N SER A 332 4.41 -7.11 19.53
CA SER A 332 4.51 -7.52 18.13
C SER A 332 5.88 -8.10 17.77
N THR A 333 5.91 -9.03 16.82
CA THR A 333 7.14 -9.51 16.18
C THR A 333 7.80 -8.46 15.31
N TYR A 334 7.04 -7.50 14.78
CA TYR A 334 7.52 -6.34 14.04
C TYR A 334 8.11 -5.31 15.02
N LYS A 335 9.44 -5.31 15.14
CA LYS A 335 10.15 -4.44 16.08
C LYS A 335 10.48 -3.10 15.43
N PHE A 336 10.00 -2.01 16.01
CA PHE A 336 10.25 -0.66 15.54
C PHE A 336 11.75 -0.36 15.42
N LYS A 337 12.17 0.22 14.30
CA LYS A 337 13.53 0.71 14.05
C LYS A 337 13.60 2.22 13.96
N TYR A 338 12.75 2.83 13.12
CA TYR A 338 12.62 4.29 12.98
C TYR A 338 11.31 4.67 12.28
N ALA A 339 10.83 5.88 12.53
CA ALA A 339 9.70 6.45 11.79
C ALA A 339 10.17 7.11 10.49
N TRP A 340 11.01 8.14 10.55
CA TRP A 340 11.37 8.96 9.40
C TRP A 340 12.81 8.71 8.94
N GLY A 341 12.96 8.17 7.74
CA GLY A 341 14.26 7.93 7.10
C GLY A 341 14.68 9.12 6.23
N LEU A 342 15.72 9.84 6.63
CA LEU A 342 16.31 10.94 5.86
C LEU A 342 17.34 10.39 4.88
N GLY A 343 16.90 10.04 3.67
CA GLY A 343 17.76 9.64 2.56
C GLY A 343 18.40 10.84 1.85
N LYS A 344 19.10 10.56 0.76
CA LYS A 344 19.83 11.57 -0.01
C LYS A 344 18.89 12.70 -0.47
N ASN A 345 19.25 13.96 -0.15
CA ASN A 345 18.50 15.16 -0.49
C ASN A 345 17.02 15.15 -0.03
N ALA A 346 16.68 14.35 0.96
CA ALA A 346 15.35 14.36 1.56
C ALA A 346 15.11 15.66 2.32
N GLN A 347 13.89 16.17 2.23
CA GLN A 347 13.39 17.28 3.03
C GLN A 347 12.05 16.91 3.65
N ILE A 348 11.98 16.82 4.98
CA ILE A 348 10.76 16.46 5.70
C ILE A 348 10.29 17.64 6.56
N ALA A 349 9.05 18.07 6.37
CA ALA A 349 8.33 18.97 7.26
C ALA A 349 7.36 18.17 8.11
N ALA A 350 7.68 17.96 9.39
CA ALA A 350 6.86 17.23 10.33
C ALA A 350 6.08 18.18 11.25
N GLN A 351 4.79 17.86 11.51
CA GLN A 351 3.97 18.65 12.41
C GLN A 351 2.94 17.81 13.16
N ASN A 352 2.87 18.02 14.48
CA ASN A 352 1.84 17.45 15.36
C ASN A 352 1.67 15.92 15.23
N ASN A 353 2.76 15.18 15.07
CA ASN A 353 2.70 13.71 15.06
C ASN A 353 2.71 13.16 16.49
N VAL A 354 2.03 12.03 16.71
CA VAL A 354 2.02 11.32 17.99
C VAL A 354 2.67 9.95 17.81
N ILE A 355 3.71 9.66 18.57
CA ILE A 355 4.54 8.45 18.45
C ILE A 355 4.55 7.74 19.80
N ASN A 356 3.81 6.64 19.91
CA ASN A 356 3.65 5.81 21.10
C ASN A 356 4.29 4.43 20.86
N ILE A 357 5.58 4.33 21.09
CA ILE A 357 6.38 3.13 20.80
C ILE A 357 7.06 2.65 22.08
N ALA A 358 6.69 1.44 22.52
CA ALA A 358 7.38 0.79 23.62
C ALA A 358 8.77 0.31 23.18
N ASN A 359 9.71 0.28 24.14
CA ASN A 359 11.08 -0.19 23.93
C ASN A 359 11.90 0.60 22.90
N ALA A 360 11.51 1.86 22.64
CA ALA A 360 12.24 2.79 21.78
C ALA A 360 12.50 4.11 22.51
N SER A 361 13.40 4.92 21.98
CA SER A 361 13.71 6.25 22.45
C SER A 361 13.32 7.32 21.42
N ALA A 362 13.18 8.57 21.86
CA ALA A 362 12.85 9.67 20.95
C ALA A 362 13.93 9.89 19.85
N SER A 363 15.17 9.44 20.06
CA SER A 363 16.21 9.48 19.03
C SER A 363 15.96 8.50 17.88
N ASP A 364 15.17 7.44 18.10
CA ASP A 364 14.85 6.43 17.09
C ASP A 364 13.74 6.92 16.13
N ILE A 365 13.15 8.08 16.38
CA ILE A 365 12.20 8.70 15.43
C ILE A 365 12.86 8.86 14.06
N ILE A 366 14.14 9.21 14.01
CA ILE A 366 14.84 9.57 12.78
C ILE A 366 16.04 8.65 12.52
N SER A 367 16.05 8.08 11.31
CA SER A 367 17.25 7.44 10.76
C SER A 367 17.88 8.34 9.68
N LYS A 368 19.13 8.80 9.95
CA LYS A 368 19.90 9.59 8.96
C LYS A 368 20.56 8.66 7.94
N LEU A 369 19.97 8.58 6.76
CA LEU A 369 20.38 7.72 5.65
C LEU A 369 20.95 8.57 4.50
N LYS A 370 21.94 9.42 4.78
CA LYS A 370 22.58 10.41 3.89
C LYS A 370 21.81 11.73 3.70
N GLY A 371 20.67 11.94 4.34
CA GLY A 371 19.94 13.21 4.39
C GLY A 371 20.10 13.89 5.74
N THR A 372 19.86 15.21 5.77
CA THR A 372 20.01 16.01 6.97
C THR A 372 18.89 17.01 7.20
N GLN A 373 17.99 17.23 6.23
CA GLN A 373 17.02 18.34 6.28
C GLN A 373 15.68 17.89 6.86
N LEU A 374 15.34 18.42 8.03
CA LEU A 374 14.08 18.18 8.72
C LEU A 374 13.70 19.42 9.52
N ALA A 375 12.44 19.81 9.43
CA ALA A 375 11.78 20.67 10.42
C ALA A 375 10.71 19.84 11.16
N ASP A 376 10.59 20.03 12.47
CA ASP A 376 9.60 19.32 13.29
C ASP A 376 9.02 20.26 14.34
N VAL A 377 7.69 20.32 14.39
CA VAL A 377 6.93 21.17 15.32
C VAL A 377 5.79 20.36 15.93
N GLY A 378 5.69 20.36 17.27
CA GLY A 378 4.54 19.83 17.99
C GLY A 378 4.47 18.29 18.07
N THR A 379 5.50 17.56 17.67
CA THR A 379 5.54 16.09 17.80
C THR A 379 5.63 15.68 19.28
N GLN A 380 4.92 14.60 19.63
CA GLN A 380 4.99 13.94 20.92
C GLN A 380 5.56 12.51 20.78
N PHE A 381 6.39 12.12 21.74
CA PHE A 381 6.90 10.76 21.90
C PHE A 381 6.55 10.24 23.29
N ASN A 382 5.78 9.15 23.35
CA ASN A 382 5.30 8.54 24.61
C ASN A 382 4.75 9.57 25.59
N GLY A 383 3.85 10.44 25.10
CA GLY A 383 3.17 11.49 25.86
C GLY A 383 3.99 12.74 26.17
N SER A 384 5.28 12.78 25.83
CA SER A 384 6.14 13.93 26.06
C SER A 384 6.39 14.72 24.77
N ALA A 385 6.35 16.05 24.85
CA ALA A 385 6.71 16.90 23.72
C ALA A 385 8.19 16.73 23.37
N VAL A 386 8.48 16.51 22.09
CA VAL A 386 9.84 16.35 21.58
C VAL A 386 10.07 17.24 20.36
N SER A 387 11.34 17.48 20.04
CA SER A 387 11.74 18.05 18.77
C SER A 387 12.71 17.07 18.10
N ALA A 388 12.20 16.24 17.20
CA ALA A 388 12.99 15.25 16.51
C ALA A 388 14.15 15.88 15.71
N SER A 389 13.94 17.10 15.17
CA SER A 389 14.97 17.87 14.47
C SER A 389 16.13 18.26 15.38
N LYS A 390 15.85 18.70 16.62
CA LYS A 390 16.89 19.03 17.60
C LYS A 390 17.62 17.79 18.11
N LEU A 391 16.88 16.72 18.45
CA LEU A 391 17.46 15.46 18.94
C LEU A 391 18.41 14.83 17.91
N SER A 392 18.07 14.94 16.62
CA SER A 392 18.88 14.37 15.56
C SER A 392 19.84 15.36 14.91
N HIS A 393 19.97 16.59 15.41
CA HIS A 393 20.85 17.63 14.86
C HIS A 393 20.68 17.78 13.34
N THR A 394 19.43 18.02 12.89
CA THR A 394 19.12 18.17 11.46
C THR A 394 19.30 19.59 10.98
N ALA A 395 19.51 19.74 9.67
CA ALA A 395 19.57 21.05 9.01
C ALA A 395 18.15 21.57 8.71
N PRO A 396 17.99 22.92 8.58
CA PRO A 396 16.72 23.52 8.15
C PRO A 396 16.34 23.08 6.74
N LEU A 397 15.04 23.17 6.43
CA LEU A 397 14.52 23.00 5.07
C LEU A 397 14.98 24.14 4.17
N THR A 398 15.07 23.87 2.87
CA THR A 398 15.35 24.87 1.81
C THR A 398 14.08 25.33 1.09
N TRP A 399 12.93 24.79 1.44
CA TRP A 399 11.61 25.17 0.96
C TRP A 399 10.69 25.60 2.10
N ALA A 400 9.61 26.31 1.77
CA ALA A 400 8.60 26.73 2.74
C ALA A 400 7.37 25.80 2.62
N PRO A 401 7.14 24.89 3.58
CA PRO A 401 6.01 23.98 3.51
C PRO A 401 4.70 24.74 3.66
N THR A 402 3.76 24.51 2.75
CA THR A 402 2.37 24.95 2.88
C THR A 402 1.60 23.85 3.58
N ILE A 403 1.55 23.88 4.89
CA ILE A 403 0.83 22.90 5.70
C ILE A 403 -0.68 23.06 5.44
N PRO A 404 -1.46 21.98 5.32
CA PRO A 404 -2.91 22.06 5.18
C PRO A 404 -3.58 22.87 6.29
N ASP A 405 -4.63 23.62 5.98
CA ASP A 405 -5.32 24.51 6.95
C ASP A 405 -6.04 23.75 8.08
N ASN A 406 -6.28 22.44 7.91
CA ASN A 406 -7.02 21.57 8.84
C ASN A 406 -6.13 20.77 9.80
N VAL A 407 -5.00 21.31 10.22
CA VAL A 407 -4.09 20.63 11.16
C VAL A 407 -4.75 20.37 12.50
N THR A 408 -4.83 19.10 12.88
CA THR A 408 -5.33 18.64 14.17
C THR A 408 -4.35 18.98 15.28
N LEU A 409 -4.84 19.48 16.43
CA LEU A 409 -3.99 19.70 17.60
C LEU A 409 -3.37 18.39 18.09
N THR A 410 -2.11 18.40 18.51
CA THR A 410 -1.37 17.17 18.86
C THR A 410 -2.10 16.30 19.89
N ASN A 411 -2.74 16.90 20.89
CA ASN A 411 -3.49 16.17 21.91
C ASN A 411 -4.81 15.55 21.41
N GLN A 412 -5.23 15.84 20.20
CA GLN A 412 -6.42 15.27 19.55
C GLN A 412 -6.06 14.24 18.49
N VAL A 413 -4.81 14.21 18.00
CA VAL A 413 -4.37 13.33 16.90
C VAL A 413 -4.71 11.87 17.17
N GLN A 414 -4.39 11.36 18.35
CA GLN A 414 -4.64 9.95 18.65
C GLN A 414 -6.12 9.59 18.53
N VAL A 415 -7.02 10.37 19.13
CA VAL A 415 -8.45 10.09 19.07
C VAL A 415 -9.02 10.29 17.67
N THR A 416 -8.53 11.29 16.94
CA THR A 416 -8.96 11.57 15.56
C THR A 416 -8.55 10.40 14.64
N VAL A 417 -7.27 10.04 14.62
CA VAL A 417 -6.74 8.98 13.75
C VAL A 417 -7.37 7.62 14.07
N MET A 418 -7.50 7.27 15.37
CA MET A 418 -8.13 6.00 15.76
C MET A 418 -9.60 5.87 15.33
N ASN A 419 -10.30 6.98 15.18
CA ASN A 419 -11.71 6.98 14.78
C ASN A 419 -11.91 7.11 13.27
N GLN A 420 -10.96 7.65 12.54
CA GLN A 420 -11.16 8.06 11.14
C GLN A 420 -10.28 7.27 10.15
N ALA A 421 -9.13 6.72 10.58
CA ALA A 421 -8.25 6.03 9.65
C ALA A 421 -8.73 4.61 9.30
N GLY A 422 -8.38 4.18 8.08
CA GLY A 422 -8.53 2.82 7.61
C GLY A 422 -9.78 2.51 6.80
N ALA A 423 -9.77 1.33 6.22
CA ALA A 423 -10.90 0.79 5.46
C ALA A 423 -12.13 0.60 6.34
N ASN A 424 -13.33 0.64 5.74
CA ASN A 424 -14.64 0.51 6.39
C ASN A 424 -15.07 1.68 7.28
N VAL A 425 -14.34 2.78 7.30
CA VAL A 425 -14.78 4.03 7.96
C VAL A 425 -15.79 4.76 7.09
N LEU A 426 -15.57 4.79 5.78
CA LEU A 426 -16.53 5.31 4.80
C LEU A 426 -17.66 4.28 4.61
N LYS A 427 -18.88 4.66 4.97
CA LYS A 427 -20.05 3.75 4.95
C LYS A 427 -21.22 4.37 4.20
#